data_8bfb3f374791ce57143f1098d1d1a4a2
#
_entry.id   8bfb3f374791ce57143f1098d1d1a4a2
#
_cell.length_a   1.000
_cell.length_b   1.000
_cell.length_c   1.000
_cell.angle_alpha   90.00
_cell.angle_beta   90.00
_cell.angle_gamma   90.00
#
_symmetry.space_group_name_H-M   'P 1'
#
loop_
_entity.id
_entity.type
_entity.pdbx_description
1 polymer ?
#
loop_
_entity_poly.entity_id
_entity_poly.type
_entity_poly.pdbx_seq_one_letter_code
_entity_poly.pdbx_strand_id
1 'polypeptide(L)'
;MMEELLHILEKNARLPVEDIAAMMGKTPAQVATMMDEAVAKGYIRGFEAMIDWEQAGINVVEAVIELHVSPRKSRGFDEIASVIASFDEVDSVLLMSGGYDLQVIIKGHSFQEIALFVAKRLSPLDDVLSTATHFVLRTYKKE
;
A
#
# COMPACT_ATOMS: atom_id res chain seq x y z
N MET A 1 -16.44 16.40 -10.63
CA MET A 1 -16.05 17.34 -9.56
C MET A 1 -15.15 16.68 -8.55
N MET A 2 -15.67 15.78 -7.74
CA MET A 2 -14.83 15.00 -6.81
C MET A 2 -13.79 14.15 -7.56
N GLU A 3 -14.18 13.52 -8.64
CA GLU A 3 -13.27 12.73 -9.47
C GLU A 3 -12.09 13.57 -9.99
N GLU A 4 -12.35 14.79 -10.43
CA GLU A 4 -11.30 15.70 -10.88
C GLU A 4 -10.29 15.99 -9.77
N LEU A 5 -10.79 16.29 -8.55
CA LEU A 5 -9.93 16.52 -7.39
C LEU A 5 -9.06 15.30 -7.10
N LEU A 6 -9.64 14.11 -7.12
CA LEU A 6 -8.91 12.87 -6.85
C LEU A 6 -7.81 12.63 -7.87
N HIS A 7 -8.07 12.88 -9.15
CA HIS A 7 -7.05 12.75 -10.19
C HIS A 7 -5.91 13.77 -10.04
N ILE A 8 -6.22 14.99 -9.63
CA ILE A 8 -5.18 16.00 -9.36
C ILE A 8 -4.30 15.55 -8.20
N LEU A 9 -4.92 15.13 -7.10
CA LEU A 9 -4.19 14.70 -5.89
C LEU A 9 -3.41 13.40 -6.10
N GLU A 10 -3.93 12.49 -6.93
CA GLU A 10 -3.24 11.25 -7.27
C GLU A 10 -1.88 11.55 -7.93
N LYS A 11 -1.81 12.57 -8.75
CA LYS A 11 -0.57 12.97 -9.43
C LYS A 11 0.36 13.78 -8.55
N ASN A 12 -0.18 14.66 -7.74
CA ASN A 12 0.61 15.48 -6.82
C ASN A 12 -0.23 15.89 -5.62
N ALA A 13 -0.15 15.08 -4.56
CA ALA A 13 -0.92 15.31 -3.34
C ALA A 13 -0.42 16.51 -2.52
N ARG A 14 0.74 17.09 -2.88
CA ARG A 14 1.33 18.22 -2.16
C ARG A 14 0.96 19.58 -2.76
N LEU A 15 0.19 19.63 -3.83
CA LEU A 15 -0.24 20.90 -4.40
C LEU A 15 -0.96 21.75 -3.34
N PRO A 16 -0.64 23.05 -3.25
CA PRO A 16 -1.39 23.96 -2.38
C PRO A 16 -2.86 24.00 -2.77
N VAL A 17 -3.73 24.17 -1.77
CA VAL A 17 -5.19 24.23 -1.99
C VAL A 17 -5.54 25.34 -2.96
N GLU A 18 -4.84 26.47 -2.92
CA GLU A 18 -5.03 27.60 -3.81
C GLU A 18 -4.79 27.24 -5.28
N ASP A 19 -3.76 26.43 -5.55
CA ASP A 19 -3.43 26.00 -6.90
C ASP A 19 -4.47 25.01 -7.43
N ILE A 20 -4.91 24.09 -6.59
CA ILE A 20 -5.98 23.14 -6.95
C ILE A 20 -7.27 23.90 -7.25
N ALA A 21 -7.60 24.90 -6.43
CA ALA A 21 -8.79 25.72 -6.62
C ALA A 21 -8.75 26.44 -7.97
N ALA A 22 -7.61 27.02 -8.33
CA ALA A 22 -7.42 27.66 -9.63
C ALA A 22 -7.61 26.66 -10.78
N MET A 23 -7.08 25.45 -10.65
CA MET A 23 -7.21 24.40 -11.67
C MET A 23 -8.66 23.97 -11.87
N MET A 24 -9.45 23.95 -10.79
CA MET A 24 -10.84 23.46 -10.79
C MET A 24 -11.88 24.58 -11.00
N GLY A 25 -11.45 25.83 -11.01
CA GLY A 25 -12.39 26.97 -11.07
C GLY A 25 -13.24 27.11 -9.81
N LYS A 26 -12.67 26.80 -8.66
CA LYS A 26 -13.34 26.84 -7.34
C LYS A 26 -12.59 27.75 -6.39
N THR A 27 -13.20 28.02 -5.24
CA THR A 27 -12.51 28.73 -4.14
C THR A 27 -11.66 27.77 -3.34
N PRO A 28 -10.59 28.26 -2.66
CA PRO A 28 -9.79 27.43 -1.76
C PRO A 28 -10.63 26.78 -0.67
N ALA A 29 -11.62 27.49 -0.12
CA ALA A 29 -12.53 26.96 0.90
C ALA A 29 -13.35 25.76 0.37
N GLN A 30 -13.83 25.85 -0.88
CA GLN A 30 -14.57 24.75 -1.50
C GLN A 30 -13.69 23.53 -1.69
N VAL A 31 -12.44 23.72 -2.14
CA VAL A 31 -11.49 22.60 -2.31
C VAL A 31 -11.13 21.98 -0.97
N ALA A 32 -10.88 22.77 0.06
CA ALA A 32 -10.59 22.26 1.40
C ALA A 32 -11.74 21.40 1.93
N THR A 33 -12.97 21.83 1.76
CA THR A 33 -14.16 21.07 2.14
C THR A 33 -14.26 19.75 1.37
N MET A 34 -13.98 19.78 0.05
CA MET A 34 -13.99 18.57 -0.78
C MET A 34 -12.90 17.57 -0.35
N MET A 35 -11.72 18.06 0.02
CA MET A 35 -10.65 17.21 0.52
C MET A 35 -11.03 16.55 1.85
N ASP A 36 -11.60 17.31 2.78
CA ASP A 36 -12.07 16.77 4.05
C ASP A 36 -13.14 15.70 3.83
N GLU A 37 -14.07 15.95 2.93
CA GLU A 37 -15.10 14.98 2.55
C GLU A 37 -14.49 13.69 1.96
N ALA A 38 -13.50 13.82 1.07
CA ALA A 38 -12.85 12.69 0.45
C ALA A 38 -12.12 11.80 1.48
N VAL A 39 -11.49 12.41 2.47
CA VAL A 39 -10.86 11.68 3.59
C VAL A 39 -11.92 11.02 4.47
N ALA A 40 -12.95 11.76 4.85
CA ALA A 40 -14.01 11.25 5.72
C ALA A 40 -14.77 10.08 5.11
N LYS A 41 -14.99 10.10 3.80
CA LYS A 41 -15.66 9.00 3.07
C LYS A 41 -14.73 7.86 2.67
N GLY A 42 -13.44 7.98 2.97
CA GLY A 42 -12.46 6.95 2.64
C GLY A 42 -12.05 6.90 1.18
N TYR A 43 -12.36 7.92 0.39
CA TYR A 43 -11.88 8.03 -0.99
C TYR A 43 -10.37 8.23 -1.03
N ILE A 44 -9.86 8.98 -0.07
CA ILE A 44 -8.43 9.17 0.17
C ILE A 44 -8.06 8.39 1.42
N ARG A 45 -7.19 7.39 1.27
CA ARG A 45 -6.73 6.55 2.40
C ARG A 45 -5.60 7.20 3.18
N GLY A 46 -4.86 8.10 2.55
CA GLY A 46 -3.72 8.77 3.17
C GLY A 46 -2.90 9.53 2.14
N PHE A 47 -1.85 10.15 2.61
CA PHE A 47 -0.91 10.89 1.78
C PHE A 47 0.48 10.36 2.08
N GLU A 48 1.25 10.07 1.05
CA GLU A 48 2.60 9.58 1.23
C GLU A 48 3.54 10.18 0.19
N ALA A 49 4.83 10.24 0.52
CA ALA A 49 5.86 10.65 -0.41
C ALA A 49 6.46 9.43 -1.10
N MET A 50 6.74 9.54 -2.39
CA MET A 50 7.54 8.55 -3.11
C MET A 50 9.01 8.88 -2.86
N ILE A 51 9.71 7.97 -2.17
CA ILE A 51 11.09 8.23 -1.74
C ILE A 51 12.04 7.28 -2.47
N ASP A 52 13.09 7.86 -3.05
CA ASP A 52 14.23 7.10 -3.56
C ASP A 52 15.23 6.91 -2.42
N TRP A 53 15.12 5.77 -1.74
CA TRP A 53 15.95 5.46 -0.59
C TRP A 53 17.42 5.27 -0.96
N GLU A 54 17.69 4.81 -2.17
CA GLU A 54 19.06 4.66 -2.67
C GLU A 54 19.72 6.04 -2.78
N GLN A 55 19.03 7.02 -3.36
CA GLN A 55 19.52 8.39 -3.45
C GLN A 55 19.64 9.05 -2.09
N ALA A 56 18.78 8.71 -1.16
CA ALA A 56 18.84 9.23 0.22
C ALA A 56 19.98 8.61 1.02
N GLY A 57 20.62 7.56 0.53
CA GLY A 57 21.70 6.88 1.23
C GLY A 57 21.24 6.07 2.44
N ILE A 58 19.96 5.71 2.48
CA ILE A 58 19.37 4.93 3.58
C ILE A 58 19.05 3.53 3.06
N ASN A 59 19.51 2.52 3.80
CA ASN A 59 19.28 1.14 3.42
C ASN A 59 17.87 0.69 3.79
N VAL A 60 17.02 0.58 2.79
CA VAL A 60 15.66 0.04 2.91
C VAL A 60 15.51 -1.10 1.90
N VAL A 61 15.09 -2.24 2.40
CA VAL A 61 14.82 -3.43 1.58
C VAL A 61 13.32 -3.60 1.46
N GLU A 62 12.85 -3.75 0.23
CA GLU A 62 11.45 -4.03 -0.07
C GLU A 62 11.32 -5.44 -0.61
N ALA A 63 10.29 -6.14 -0.19
CA ALA A 63 9.99 -7.48 -0.68
C ALA A 63 8.52 -7.58 -1.08
N VAL A 64 8.31 -8.33 -2.16
CA VAL A 64 6.99 -8.74 -2.63
C VAL A 64 6.85 -10.23 -2.30
N ILE A 65 5.83 -10.56 -1.50
CA ILE A 65 5.61 -11.93 -1.05
C ILE A 65 4.33 -12.44 -1.66
N GLU A 66 4.44 -13.55 -2.39
CA GLU A 66 3.30 -14.24 -2.95
C GLU A 66 2.82 -15.29 -1.95
N LEU A 67 1.53 -15.30 -1.66
CA LEU A 67 0.92 -16.27 -0.76
C LEU A 67 -0.11 -17.09 -1.49
N HIS A 68 -0.02 -18.40 -1.30
CA HIS A 68 -1.13 -19.33 -1.57
C HIS A 68 -1.86 -19.55 -0.26
N VAL A 69 -3.15 -19.28 -0.25
CA VAL A 69 -3.97 -19.42 0.95
C VAL A 69 -5.17 -20.30 0.67
N SER A 70 -5.62 -21.01 1.71
CA SER A 70 -6.83 -21.83 1.66
C SER A 70 -7.83 -21.23 2.65
N PRO A 71 -8.72 -20.33 2.21
CA PRO A 71 -9.66 -19.70 3.12
C PRO A 71 -10.65 -20.73 3.67
N ARG A 72 -10.96 -20.61 4.96
CA ARG A 72 -11.98 -21.44 5.57
C ARG A 72 -13.35 -21.09 5.01
N LYS A 73 -14.23 -22.08 4.95
CA LYS A 73 -15.55 -21.95 4.28
C LYS A 73 -16.38 -20.75 4.72
N SER A 74 -16.25 -20.32 5.98
CA SER A 74 -17.05 -19.21 6.52
C SER A 74 -16.35 -17.86 6.52
N ARG A 75 -15.05 -17.80 6.19
CA ARG A 75 -14.22 -16.61 6.42
C ARG A 75 -13.72 -15.95 5.13
N GLY A 76 -13.48 -16.72 4.08
CA GLY A 76 -12.96 -16.20 2.81
C GLY A 76 -11.58 -15.57 2.95
N PHE A 77 -11.17 -14.85 1.90
CA PHE A 77 -9.87 -14.17 1.86
C PHE A 77 -9.81 -12.94 2.75
N ASP A 78 -10.95 -12.31 3.05
CA ASP A 78 -10.99 -11.04 3.77
C ASP A 78 -10.41 -11.15 5.17
N GLU A 79 -10.69 -12.24 5.87
CA GLU A 79 -10.19 -12.43 7.23
C GLU A 79 -8.68 -12.62 7.25
N ILE A 80 -8.15 -13.47 6.37
CA ILE A 80 -6.70 -13.70 6.25
C ILE A 80 -6.00 -12.40 5.90
N ALA A 81 -6.53 -11.67 4.91
CA ALA A 81 -5.98 -10.39 4.49
C ALA A 81 -5.98 -9.37 5.62
N SER A 82 -7.05 -9.33 6.43
CA SER A 82 -7.15 -8.41 7.56
C SER A 82 -6.11 -8.72 8.65
N VAL A 83 -5.88 -9.99 8.93
CA VAL A 83 -4.85 -10.41 9.89
C VAL A 83 -3.47 -9.95 9.41
N ILE A 84 -3.15 -10.22 8.15
CA ILE A 84 -1.85 -9.84 7.56
C ILE A 84 -1.69 -8.33 7.54
N ALA A 85 -2.74 -7.60 7.15
CA ALA A 85 -2.73 -6.14 7.10
C ALA A 85 -2.55 -5.50 8.49
N SER A 86 -2.84 -6.23 9.57
CA SER A 86 -2.66 -5.73 10.94
C SER A 86 -1.21 -5.71 11.39
N PHE A 87 -0.31 -6.39 10.71
CA PHE A 87 1.11 -6.38 11.06
C PHE A 87 1.76 -5.07 10.66
N ASP A 88 2.49 -4.44 11.58
CA ASP A 88 3.13 -3.14 11.34
C ASP A 88 4.14 -3.16 10.19
N GLU A 89 4.80 -4.30 9.97
CA GLU A 89 5.81 -4.46 8.92
C GLU A 89 5.19 -4.48 7.52
N VAL A 90 3.87 -4.73 7.42
CA VAL A 90 3.17 -4.86 6.14
C VAL A 90 2.79 -3.49 5.59
N ASP A 91 3.26 -3.21 4.40
CA ASP A 91 2.99 -1.97 3.66
C ASP A 91 1.68 -2.08 2.87
N SER A 92 1.45 -3.21 2.22
CA SER A 92 0.22 -3.44 1.47
C SER A 92 -0.13 -4.92 1.35
N VAL A 93 -1.42 -5.19 1.21
CA VAL A 93 -1.96 -6.53 0.96
C VAL A 93 -2.95 -6.42 -0.19
N LEU A 94 -2.75 -7.23 -1.22
CA LEU A 94 -3.55 -7.22 -2.44
C LEU A 94 -4.11 -8.61 -2.71
N LEU A 95 -5.40 -8.70 -3.03
CA LEU A 95 -6.00 -9.93 -3.54
C LEU A 95 -5.72 -10.00 -5.04
N MET A 96 -5.12 -11.09 -5.48
CA MET A 96 -4.65 -11.24 -6.85
C MET A 96 -5.39 -12.33 -7.58
N SER A 97 -5.59 -12.14 -8.88
CA SER A 97 -5.95 -13.23 -9.80
C SER A 97 -4.67 -13.80 -10.39
N GLY A 98 -4.69 -15.09 -10.75
CA GLY A 98 -3.55 -15.76 -11.39
C GLY A 98 -2.96 -16.85 -10.54
N GLY A 99 -1.62 -16.95 -10.54
CA GLY A 99 -0.91 -18.07 -9.97
C GLY A 99 -0.82 -18.11 -8.44
N TYR A 100 -1.24 -17.07 -7.75
CA TYR A 100 -1.26 -16.98 -6.29
C TYR A 100 -2.42 -16.10 -5.83
N ASP A 101 -2.70 -16.09 -4.53
CA ASP A 101 -3.93 -15.49 -4.02
C ASP A 101 -3.74 -14.11 -3.41
N LEU A 102 -2.69 -13.92 -2.60
CA LEU A 102 -2.40 -12.64 -1.97
C LEU A 102 -0.98 -12.20 -2.29
N GLN A 103 -0.82 -10.91 -2.54
CA GLN A 103 0.47 -10.26 -2.65
C GLN A 103 0.66 -9.36 -1.45
N VAL A 104 1.72 -9.58 -0.70
CA VAL A 104 2.06 -8.77 0.47
C VAL A 104 3.35 -8.03 0.19
N ILE A 105 3.34 -6.73 0.40
CA ILE A 105 4.53 -5.90 0.25
C ILE A 105 4.98 -5.47 1.64
N ILE A 106 6.25 -5.73 1.96
CA ILE A 106 6.85 -5.34 3.23
C ILE A 106 8.17 -4.62 2.99
N LYS A 107 8.54 -3.79 3.96
CA LYS A 107 9.80 -3.08 3.98
C LYS A 107 10.53 -3.40 5.28
N GLY A 108 11.85 -3.48 5.19
CA GLY A 108 12.71 -3.71 6.32
C GLY A 108 14.10 -3.15 6.06
N HIS A 109 15.01 -3.38 6.98
CA HIS A 109 16.38 -2.86 6.88
C HIS A 109 17.38 -3.88 6.32
N SER A 110 16.98 -5.15 6.26
CA SER A 110 17.83 -6.22 5.73
C SER A 110 17.01 -7.36 5.16
N PHE A 111 17.62 -8.15 4.28
CA PHE A 111 17.01 -9.38 3.77
C PHE A 111 16.66 -10.34 4.92
N GLN A 112 17.55 -10.44 5.90
CA GLN A 112 17.35 -11.33 7.04
C GLN A 112 16.12 -10.93 7.87
N GLU A 113 15.94 -9.66 8.12
CA GLU A 113 14.77 -9.14 8.85
C GLU A 113 13.47 -9.56 8.16
N ILE A 114 13.42 -9.40 6.84
CA ILE A 114 12.23 -9.77 6.04
C ILE A 114 12.02 -11.29 6.05
N ALA A 115 13.09 -12.05 5.85
CA ALA A 115 13.01 -13.52 5.86
C ALA A 115 12.53 -14.05 7.22
N LEU A 116 12.98 -13.46 8.32
CA LEU A 116 12.52 -13.83 9.66
C LEU A 116 11.05 -13.46 9.87
N PHE A 117 10.62 -12.32 9.37
CA PHE A 117 9.21 -11.93 9.44
C PHE A 117 8.32 -12.94 8.73
N VAL A 118 8.69 -13.35 7.51
CA VAL A 118 7.94 -14.36 6.75
C VAL A 118 7.87 -15.67 7.52
N ALA A 119 9.00 -16.14 8.03
CA ALA A 119 9.08 -17.42 8.74
C ALA A 119 8.33 -17.42 10.06
N LYS A 120 8.30 -16.29 10.77
CA LYS A 120 7.70 -16.20 12.12
C LYS A 120 6.26 -15.72 12.13
N ARG A 121 5.85 -14.93 11.14
CA ARG A 121 4.56 -14.24 11.14
C ARG A 121 3.62 -14.67 10.02
N LEU A 122 4.12 -14.94 8.82
CA LEU A 122 3.29 -15.31 7.67
C LEU A 122 3.15 -16.80 7.51
N SER A 123 4.27 -17.53 7.43
CA SER A 123 4.24 -18.98 7.21
C SER A 123 3.47 -19.77 8.30
N PRO A 124 3.49 -19.35 9.59
CA PRO A 124 2.77 -20.08 10.62
C PRO A 124 1.26 -19.89 10.61
N LEU A 125 0.72 -18.94 9.85
CA LEU A 125 -0.72 -18.74 9.77
C LEU A 125 -1.39 -19.99 9.19
N ASP A 126 -2.44 -20.48 9.85
CA ASP A 126 -3.08 -21.75 9.53
C ASP A 126 -3.54 -21.86 8.08
N ASP A 127 -4.04 -20.76 7.54
CA ASP A 127 -4.60 -20.74 6.19
C ASP A 127 -3.57 -20.46 5.10
N VAL A 128 -2.32 -20.21 5.46
CA VAL A 128 -1.23 -19.99 4.49
C VAL A 128 -0.62 -21.34 4.11
N LEU A 129 -0.77 -21.69 2.84
CA LEU A 129 -0.27 -22.96 2.29
C LEU A 129 1.19 -22.86 1.90
N SER A 130 1.58 -21.77 1.27
CA SER A 130 2.96 -21.54 0.83
C SER A 130 3.24 -20.06 0.66
N THR A 131 4.52 -19.72 0.74
CA THR A 131 5.02 -18.35 0.55
C THR A 131 6.17 -18.36 -0.46
N ALA A 132 6.28 -17.29 -1.24
CA ALA A 132 7.43 -17.06 -2.10
C ALA A 132 7.84 -15.59 -1.94
N THR A 133 9.05 -15.37 -1.46
CA THR A 133 9.55 -14.02 -1.19
C THR A 133 10.44 -13.56 -2.34
N HIS A 134 10.11 -12.41 -2.91
CA HIS A 134 10.86 -11.76 -3.97
C HIS A 134 11.38 -10.43 -3.44
N PHE A 135 12.70 -10.26 -3.42
CA PHE A 135 13.29 -8.98 -3.02
C PHE A 135 13.37 -8.05 -4.21
N VAL A 136 12.98 -6.80 -4.01
CA VAL A 136 13.15 -5.76 -5.03
C VAL A 136 14.61 -5.34 -5.01
N LEU A 137 15.32 -5.58 -6.12
CA LEU A 137 16.73 -5.26 -6.23
C LEU A 137 16.94 -3.80 -6.62
N ARG A 138 16.08 -3.26 -7.46
CA ARG A 138 16.11 -1.86 -7.88
C ARG A 138 14.77 -1.44 -8.43
N THR A 139 14.34 -0.22 -8.10
CA THR A 139 13.14 0.39 -8.65
C THR A 139 13.54 1.37 -9.75
N TYR A 140 13.14 1.09 -10.98
CA TYR A 140 13.44 1.97 -12.12
C TYR A 140 12.43 3.10 -12.23
N LYS A 141 11.19 2.83 -11.89
CA LYS A 141 10.12 3.82 -11.93
C LYS A 141 9.05 3.45 -10.92
N LYS A 142 8.58 4.46 -10.20
CA LYS A 142 7.45 4.31 -9.27
C LYS A 142 6.58 5.56 -9.37
N GLU A 143 5.32 5.34 -9.66
CA GLU A 143 4.31 6.39 -9.71
C GLU A 143 3.24 6.19 -8.67
#